data_14143eba2890f96a8b0d9c95f3ebbc20
#
_entry.id   14143eba2890f96a8b0d9c95f3ebbc20
#
_cell.length_a   1.000
_cell.length_b   1.000
_cell.length_c   1.000
_cell.angle_alpha   90.00
_cell.angle_beta   90.00
_cell.angle_gamma   90.00
#
_symmetry.space_group_name_H-M   'P 1'
#
loop_
_entity.id
_entity.type
_entity.pdbx_description
1 polymer ?
#
loop_
_entity_poly.entity_id
_entity_poly.type
_entity_poly.pdbx_seq_one_letter_code
_entity_poly.pdbx_strand_id
1 'polypeptide(L)'
;MGVEQDGMMLVRAELCARLQSLEAMSRRHGARDFNTGIESIRRIAAAYGLTPVVRLAEALERAAAEGDACPTGLYLGRLQDAIGCERVDEAAAQAMLASINVRLCG
;
A
#
# COMPACT_ATOMS: atom_id res chain seq x y z
N MET A 1 21.87 0.37 16.42
CA MET A 1 22.08 -0.03 15.11
C MET A 1 21.46 -1.35 14.86
N GLY A 2 21.66 -2.03 14.05
CA GLY A 2 21.52 -3.38 13.78
C GLY A 2 20.14 -3.96 13.76
N VAL A 3 19.70 -4.44 14.89
CA VAL A 3 18.51 -5.31 14.93
C VAL A 3 17.26 -4.63 14.42
N GLU A 4 17.02 -3.39 14.81
CA GLU A 4 15.81 -2.68 14.39
C GLU A 4 15.83 -2.38 12.89
N GLN A 5 16.97 -1.98 12.35
CA GLN A 5 17.07 -1.70 10.92
C GLN A 5 16.95 -2.97 10.10
N ASP A 6 17.56 -4.05 10.57
CA ASP A 6 17.44 -5.33 9.88
C ASP A 6 16.01 -5.82 9.90
N GLY A 7 15.32 -5.69 11.02
CA GLY A 7 13.92 -6.04 11.13
C GLY A 7 13.05 -5.24 10.17
N MET A 8 13.31 -3.94 10.07
CA MET A 8 12.53 -3.08 9.18
C MET A 8 12.80 -3.43 7.72
N MET A 9 14.03 -3.77 7.37
CA MET A 9 14.34 -4.20 6.01
C MET A 9 13.58 -5.47 5.65
N LEU A 10 13.49 -6.41 6.59
CA LEU A 10 12.75 -7.64 6.37
C LEU A 10 11.26 -7.37 6.19
N VAL A 11 10.70 -6.45 6.99
CA VAL A 11 9.30 -6.07 6.87
C VAL A 11 9.04 -5.45 5.49
N ARG A 12 9.90 -4.55 5.07
CA ARG A 12 9.74 -3.90 3.76
C ARG A 12 9.86 -4.91 2.63
N ALA A 13 10.80 -5.86 2.74
CA ALA A 13 10.94 -6.90 1.73
C ALA A 13 9.69 -7.78 1.67
N GLU A 14 9.12 -8.11 2.82
CA GLU A 14 7.89 -8.89 2.87
C GLU A 14 6.73 -8.14 2.24
N LEU A 15 6.61 -6.85 2.53
CA LEU A 15 5.55 -6.02 1.95
C LEU A 15 5.70 -5.91 0.44
N CYS A 16 6.93 -5.75 -0.05
CA CYS A 16 7.17 -5.70 -1.49
C CYS A 16 6.77 -7.01 -2.16
N ALA A 17 7.09 -8.14 -1.54
CA ALA A 17 6.72 -9.45 -2.08
C ALA A 17 5.20 -9.60 -2.16
N ARG A 18 4.50 -9.18 -1.11
CA ARG A 18 3.04 -9.25 -1.08
C ARG A 18 2.42 -8.32 -2.12
N LEU A 19 3.03 -7.14 -2.30
CA LEU A 19 2.55 -6.19 -3.29
C LEU A 19 2.71 -6.75 -4.70
N GLN A 20 3.84 -7.40 -5.00
CA GLN A 20 4.05 -8.03 -6.29
C GLN A 20 3.02 -9.12 -6.54
N SER A 21 2.68 -9.88 -5.50
CA SER A 21 1.63 -10.90 -5.60
C SER A 21 0.28 -10.27 -5.92
N LEU A 22 -0.01 -9.12 -5.31
CA LEU A 22 -1.26 -8.39 -5.60
C LEU A 22 -1.31 -7.90 -7.03
N GLU A 23 -0.20 -7.40 -7.56
CA GLU A 23 -0.15 -6.95 -8.95
C GLU A 23 -0.46 -8.08 -9.90
N ALA A 24 0.11 -9.26 -9.66
CA ALA A 24 -0.17 -10.43 -10.47
C ALA A 24 -1.62 -10.88 -10.30
N MET A 25 -2.10 -10.85 -9.06
CA MET A 25 -3.44 -11.29 -8.73
C MET A 25 -4.53 -10.40 -9.32
N SER A 26 -4.28 -9.10 -9.40
CA SER A 26 -5.26 -8.15 -9.89
C SER A 26 -5.64 -8.41 -11.35
N ARG A 27 -4.81 -9.16 -12.06
CA ARG A 27 -5.06 -9.49 -13.46
C ARG A 27 -5.78 -10.82 -13.62
N ARG A 28 -5.77 -11.69 -12.61
CA ARG A 28 -6.23 -13.07 -12.75
C ARG A 28 -7.32 -13.48 -11.78
N HIS A 29 -7.43 -12.83 -10.63
CA HIS A 29 -8.28 -13.29 -9.54
C HIS A 29 -9.37 -12.28 -9.24
N GLY A 30 -10.37 -12.73 -8.46
CA GLY A 30 -11.48 -11.90 -8.12
C GLY A 30 -11.17 -10.87 -7.04
N ALA A 31 -12.14 -9.98 -6.83
CA ALA A 31 -11.99 -8.87 -5.89
C ALA A 31 -11.74 -9.33 -4.46
N ARG A 32 -12.30 -10.49 -4.08
CA ARG A 32 -12.15 -10.98 -2.72
C ARG A 32 -10.69 -11.27 -2.38
N ASP A 33 -10.00 -11.98 -3.27
CA ASP A 33 -8.60 -12.31 -3.04
C ASP A 33 -7.73 -11.08 -3.03
N PHE A 34 -8.04 -10.14 -3.91
CA PHE A 34 -7.33 -8.88 -3.97
C PHE A 34 -7.49 -8.10 -2.65
N ASN A 35 -8.71 -8.01 -2.16
CA ASN A 35 -9.00 -7.30 -0.91
C ASN A 35 -8.32 -7.96 0.28
N THR A 36 -8.29 -9.30 0.31
CA THR A 36 -7.59 -10.02 1.38
C THR A 36 -6.10 -9.68 1.37
N GLY A 37 -5.51 -9.58 0.18
CA GLY A 37 -4.11 -9.21 0.05
C GLY A 37 -3.82 -7.79 0.54
N ILE A 38 -4.69 -6.83 0.20
CA ILE A 38 -4.54 -5.46 0.67
C ILE A 38 -4.65 -5.40 2.18
N GLU A 39 -5.62 -6.10 2.76
CA GLU A 39 -5.79 -6.14 4.20
C GLU A 39 -4.54 -6.67 4.90
N SER A 40 -3.93 -7.70 4.34
CA SER A 40 -2.70 -8.27 4.87
C SER A 40 -1.59 -7.22 4.89
N ILE A 41 -1.41 -6.48 3.81
CA ILE A 41 -0.41 -5.42 3.74
C ILE A 41 -0.70 -4.35 4.79
N ARG A 42 -1.95 -3.94 4.90
CA ARG A 42 -2.35 -2.91 5.86
C ARG A 42 -2.04 -3.34 7.29
N ARG A 43 -2.35 -4.59 7.63
CA ARG A 43 -2.12 -5.10 8.99
C ARG A 43 -0.64 -5.15 9.34
N ILE A 44 0.18 -5.61 8.40
CA ILE A 44 1.62 -5.66 8.62
C ILE A 44 2.16 -4.25 8.80
N ALA A 45 1.77 -3.33 7.93
CA ALA A 45 2.23 -1.96 8.00
C ALA A 45 1.82 -1.30 9.31
N ALA A 46 0.60 -1.55 9.78
CA ALA A 46 0.12 -0.99 11.05
C ALA A 46 0.93 -1.51 12.22
N ALA A 47 1.29 -2.80 12.19
CA ALA A 47 2.07 -3.40 13.26
C ALA A 47 3.45 -2.78 13.40
N TYR A 48 4.00 -2.27 12.31
CA TYR A 48 5.35 -1.70 12.29
C TYR A 48 5.37 -0.18 12.13
N GLY A 49 4.20 0.46 12.22
CA GLY A 49 4.13 1.92 12.21
C GLY A 49 4.40 2.58 10.87
N LEU A 50 4.19 1.87 9.77
CA LEU A 50 4.41 2.41 8.43
C LEU A 50 3.16 3.17 7.98
N THR A 51 2.96 4.37 8.52
CA THR A 51 1.74 5.14 8.33
C THR A 51 1.38 5.38 6.86
N PRO A 52 2.31 5.79 5.98
CA PRO A 52 1.94 5.98 4.57
C PRO A 52 1.39 4.72 3.92
N VAL A 53 1.97 3.55 4.22
CA VAL A 53 1.48 2.29 3.68
C VAL A 53 0.07 2.00 4.19
N VAL A 54 -0.17 2.21 5.48
CA VAL A 54 -1.48 1.98 6.08
C VAL A 54 -2.54 2.85 5.41
N ARG A 55 -2.26 4.15 5.28
CA ARG A 55 -3.22 5.09 4.70
C ARG A 55 -3.52 4.78 3.24
N LEU A 56 -2.51 4.44 2.47
CA LEU A 56 -2.72 4.08 1.06
C LEU A 56 -3.51 2.79 0.92
N ALA A 57 -3.22 1.81 1.75
CA ALA A 57 -3.96 0.55 1.72
C ALA A 57 -5.43 0.78 2.08
N GLU A 58 -5.69 1.60 3.09
CA GLU A 58 -7.07 1.96 3.46
C GLU A 58 -7.80 2.66 2.31
N ALA A 59 -7.11 3.57 1.64
CA ALA A 59 -7.70 4.28 0.51
C ALA A 59 -8.03 3.33 -0.63
N LEU A 60 -7.13 2.40 -0.91
CA LEU A 60 -7.37 1.41 -1.96
C LEU A 60 -8.53 0.49 -1.60
N GLU A 61 -8.62 0.07 -0.33
CA GLU A 61 -9.74 -0.74 0.13
C GLU A 61 -11.07 -0.03 -0.09
N ARG A 62 -11.11 1.27 0.23
CA ARG A 62 -12.34 2.04 0.03
C ARG A 62 -12.67 2.20 -1.45
N ALA A 63 -11.67 2.50 -2.27
CA ALA A 63 -11.89 2.66 -3.70
C ALA A 63 -12.40 1.37 -4.33
N ALA A 64 -11.83 0.24 -3.92
CA ALA A 64 -12.26 -1.06 -4.42
C ALA A 64 -13.70 -1.39 -4.00
N ALA A 65 -14.06 -1.00 -2.77
CA ALA A 65 -15.40 -1.26 -2.23
C ALA A 65 -16.48 -0.46 -2.96
N GLU A 66 -16.13 0.70 -3.50
CA GLU A 66 -17.08 1.55 -4.21
C GLU A 66 -17.48 0.97 -5.56
N GLY A 67 -16.71 0.01 -6.07
CA GLY A 67 -17.10 -0.72 -7.28
C GLY A 67 -16.89 0.00 -8.59
N ASP A 68 -16.44 1.24 -8.56
CA ASP A 68 -16.18 1.98 -9.78
C ASP A 68 -14.82 1.59 -10.35
N ALA A 69 -14.53 2.08 -11.56
CA ALA A 69 -13.25 1.82 -12.20
C ALA A 69 -12.13 2.33 -11.29
N CYS A 70 -11.59 1.44 -10.49
CA CYS A 70 -10.56 1.77 -9.52
C CYS A 70 -9.20 1.79 -10.22
N PRO A 71 -8.45 2.91 -10.14
CA PRO A 71 -7.12 2.96 -10.75
C PRO A 71 -6.11 2.17 -9.90
N THR A 72 -6.30 0.88 -9.88
CA THR A 72 -5.51 -0.04 -9.05
C THR A 72 -4.02 0.13 -9.26
N GLY A 73 -3.58 0.26 -10.52
CA GLY A 73 -2.16 0.42 -10.81
C GLY A 73 -1.55 1.64 -10.15
N LEU A 74 -2.31 2.73 -10.08
CA LEU A 74 -1.83 3.97 -9.45
C LEU A 74 -1.63 3.77 -7.94
N TYR A 75 -2.62 3.14 -7.29
CA TYR A 75 -2.50 2.85 -5.85
C TYR A 75 -1.35 1.88 -5.56
N LEU A 76 -1.20 0.84 -6.38
CA LEU A 76 -0.13 -0.13 -6.16
C LEU A 76 1.23 0.52 -6.35
N GLY A 77 1.36 1.41 -7.34
CA GLY A 77 2.60 2.15 -7.54
C GLY A 77 2.94 3.03 -6.35
N ARG A 78 1.95 3.71 -5.79
CA ARG A 78 2.16 4.54 -4.61
C ARG A 78 2.48 3.71 -3.37
N LEU A 79 1.86 2.54 -3.24
CA LEU A 79 2.19 1.63 -2.14
C LEU A 79 3.65 1.20 -2.22
N GLN A 80 4.14 0.91 -3.41
CA GLN A 80 5.54 0.54 -3.58
C GLN A 80 6.45 1.68 -3.14
N ASP A 81 6.12 2.90 -3.53
CA ASP A 81 6.88 4.08 -3.12
C ASP A 81 6.85 4.25 -1.60
N ALA A 82 5.69 4.05 -1.00
CA ALA A 82 5.52 4.20 0.45
C ALA A 82 6.31 3.17 1.22
N ILE A 83 6.35 1.93 0.74
CA ILE A 83 7.13 0.88 1.40
C ILE A 83 8.61 1.24 1.42
N GLY A 84 9.10 1.84 0.35
CA GLY A 84 10.51 2.24 0.28
C GLY A 84 10.82 3.60 0.91
N CYS A 85 9.80 4.33 1.35
CA CYS A 85 9.99 5.67 1.90
C CYS A 85 10.51 5.61 3.33
N GLU A 86 11.52 6.41 3.64
CA GLU A 86 12.06 6.47 5.00
C GLU A 86 11.14 7.21 5.96
N ARG A 87 10.36 8.15 5.44
CA ARG A 87 9.42 8.91 6.26
C ARG A 87 8.16 8.09 6.48
N VAL A 88 7.78 7.97 7.74
CA VAL A 88 6.60 7.19 8.12
C VAL A 88 5.57 8.01 8.88
N ASP A 89 5.68 9.33 8.81
CA ASP A 89 4.78 10.23 9.53
C ASP A 89 3.50 10.50 8.74
N GLU A 90 2.56 11.12 9.40
CA GLU A 90 1.27 11.44 8.80
C GLU A 90 1.39 12.42 7.64
N ALA A 91 2.34 13.35 7.72
CA ALA A 91 2.56 14.31 6.65
C ALA A 91 2.97 13.61 5.34
N ALA A 92 3.84 12.61 5.45
CA ALA A 92 4.23 11.83 4.28
C ALA A 92 3.03 11.07 3.69
N ALA A 93 2.19 10.51 4.56
CA ALA A 93 0.99 9.81 4.13
C ALA A 93 0.04 10.76 3.38
N GLN A 94 -0.17 11.95 3.91
CA GLN A 94 -1.03 12.94 3.28
C GLN A 94 -0.49 13.35 1.91
N ALA A 95 0.83 13.54 1.81
CA ALA A 95 1.44 13.91 0.54
C ALA A 95 1.22 12.85 -0.53
N MET A 96 1.34 11.58 -0.16
CA MET A 96 1.13 10.49 -1.11
C MET A 96 -0.33 10.37 -1.54
N LEU A 97 -1.26 10.53 -0.61
CA LEU A 97 -2.68 10.53 -0.93
C LEU A 97 -3.06 11.69 -1.83
N ALA A 98 -2.51 12.87 -1.56
CA ALA A 98 -2.75 14.05 -2.38
C ALA A 98 -2.26 13.83 -3.81
N SER A 99 -1.13 13.15 -3.97
CA SER A 99 -0.59 12.81 -5.27
C SER A 99 -1.56 11.96 -6.10
N ILE A 100 -2.23 11.02 -5.46
CA ILE A 100 -3.23 10.19 -6.12
C ILE A 100 -4.44 11.03 -6.50
N ASN A 101 -4.92 11.86 -5.58
CA ASN A 101 -6.10 12.69 -5.82
C ASN A 101 -5.89 13.64 -7.00
N VAL A 102 -4.71 14.23 -7.11
CA VAL A 102 -4.39 15.12 -8.22
C VAL A 102 -4.50 14.36 -9.54
N ARG A 103 -3.98 13.15 -9.60
CA ARG A 103 -4.04 12.35 -10.81
C ARG A 103 -5.45 11.93 -11.17
N LEU A 104 -6.28 11.61 -10.17
CA LEU A 104 -7.66 11.21 -10.40
C LEU A 104 -8.51 12.38 -10.88
N CYS A 105 -8.25 13.57 -10.37
CA CYS A 105 -9.01 14.76 -10.71
C CYS A 105 -8.49 15.44 -11.97
N GLY A 106 -7.24 15.25 -12.26
CA GLY A 106 -6.61 15.89 -13.39
C GLY A 106 -6.60 15.05 -14.62
#